data_c81041ee3d9a31d1964d85fc77307edd
#
_entry.id   c81041ee3d9a31d1964d85fc77307edd
#
_cell.length_a   1.000
_cell.length_b   1.000
_cell.length_c   1.000
_cell.angle_alpha   90.00
_cell.angle_beta   90.00
_cell.angle_gamma   90.00
#
_symmetry.space_group_name_H-M   'P 1'
#
loop_
_entity.id
_entity.type
_entity.pdbx_description
1 polymer ?
#
loop_
_entity_poly.entity_id
_entity_poly.type
_entity_poly.pdbx_seq_one_letter_code
_entity_poly.pdbx_strand_id
1 'polypeptide(L)'
;MATGTRTDTGRVRDGNEDRYLVREERGITLLAVADGVGGSSGGEIAADAALVELGARFFGSPPDRATSDALAEAMRDANAAVLKAAAASGHRDAATTIVAAALRADQAIIGNLGDSRAYLIRDGVCRQLTEDHSGDMEHAITRFAGDPRGIQPDLFVETLRDDDRLLLCSDGLTRHVTPEEIAKAAGGEDVRVAANALVDLANARGGQDNITVVLHQLGRPATIASAAGRAAAFLVFALLILVTVGGAIAVLFAASSVPPSTSARPSPVATATATESPSPSPSPSPSPTATPTVEPSPSASPSTSGSP
;
A
#
# COMPACT_ATOMS: atom_id res chain seq x y z
N MET A 1 -1.41 7.76 -15.40
CA MET A 1 -1.47 8.03 -13.95
C MET A 1 -2.23 6.90 -13.29
N ALA A 2 -1.83 6.47 -12.10
CA ALA A 2 -2.51 5.40 -11.36
C ALA A 2 -2.57 5.77 -9.89
N THR A 3 -3.69 5.46 -9.21
CA THR A 3 -3.86 5.70 -7.78
C THR A 3 -4.20 4.39 -7.10
N GLY A 4 -3.49 4.10 -6.01
CA GLY A 4 -3.80 3.03 -5.08
C GLY A 4 -4.22 3.64 -3.74
N THR A 5 -5.30 3.13 -3.17
CA THR A 5 -5.83 3.60 -1.89
C THR A 5 -6.13 2.43 -0.99
N ARG A 6 -5.90 2.60 0.31
CA ARG A 6 -6.40 1.69 1.33
C ARG A 6 -6.62 2.47 2.63
N THR A 7 -7.73 2.17 3.29
CA THR A 7 -8.01 2.55 4.67
C THR A 7 -8.32 1.30 5.48
N ASP A 8 -7.88 1.25 6.73
CA ASP A 8 -8.02 0.09 7.62
C ASP A 8 -8.21 0.60 9.05
N THR A 9 -9.09 -0.05 9.79
CA THR A 9 -9.38 0.33 11.19
C THR A 9 -8.18 0.13 12.13
N GLY A 10 -7.19 -0.63 11.70
CA GLY A 10 -6.10 -1.08 12.57
C GLY A 10 -6.49 -2.32 13.37
N ARG A 11 -5.74 -2.58 14.44
CA ARG A 11 -5.92 -3.77 15.29
C ARG A 11 -6.49 -3.45 16.67
N VAL A 12 -6.53 -2.18 17.04
CA VAL A 12 -6.85 -1.73 18.40
C VAL A 12 -8.13 -0.90 18.44
N ARG A 13 -8.40 -0.12 17.39
CA ARG A 13 -9.58 0.73 17.33
C ARG A 13 -10.83 -0.06 16.93
N ASP A 14 -12.00 0.32 17.47
CA ASP A 14 -13.31 -0.29 17.16
C ASP A 14 -13.92 0.29 15.88
N GLY A 15 -13.62 1.54 15.55
CA GLY A 15 -14.12 2.27 14.39
C GLY A 15 -12.99 2.86 13.54
N ASN A 16 -13.32 3.21 12.31
CA ASN A 16 -12.40 3.92 11.42
C ASN A 16 -12.88 5.36 11.20
N GLU A 17 -12.17 6.31 11.78
CA GLU A 17 -12.45 7.74 11.70
C GLU A 17 -11.66 8.42 10.58
N ASP A 18 -10.73 7.70 9.93
CA ASP A 18 -10.01 8.17 8.74
C ASP A 18 -10.91 8.21 7.51
N ARG A 19 -10.71 9.23 6.67
CA ARG A 19 -11.33 9.33 5.34
C ARG A 19 -10.30 9.73 4.30
N TYR A 20 -10.57 9.37 3.04
CA TYR A 20 -9.76 9.84 1.91
C TYR A 20 -10.63 10.30 0.75
N LEU A 21 -10.06 11.15 -0.09
CA LEU A 21 -10.65 11.64 -1.32
C LEU A 21 -9.69 11.41 -2.48
N VAL A 22 -10.20 10.83 -3.57
CA VAL A 22 -9.55 10.81 -4.88
C VAL A 22 -10.58 11.27 -5.90
N ARG A 23 -10.36 12.44 -6.48
CA ARG A 23 -11.26 13.01 -7.48
C ARG A 23 -10.47 13.61 -8.63
N GLU A 24 -10.82 13.24 -9.84
CA GLU A 24 -10.24 13.79 -11.05
C GLU A 24 -11.32 14.53 -11.84
N GLU A 25 -11.07 15.79 -12.15
CA GLU A 25 -11.98 16.63 -12.92
C GLU A 25 -11.19 17.70 -13.69
N ARG A 26 -11.54 17.90 -14.95
CA ARG A 26 -10.93 18.95 -15.81
C ARG A 26 -9.38 18.87 -15.89
N GLY A 27 -8.81 17.66 -15.86
CA GLY A 27 -7.36 17.45 -15.90
C GLY A 27 -6.62 17.82 -14.61
N ILE A 28 -7.35 17.95 -13.51
CA ILE A 28 -6.80 18.13 -12.17
C ILE A 28 -7.18 16.91 -11.34
N THR A 29 -6.20 16.33 -10.65
CA THR A 29 -6.42 15.27 -9.66
C THR A 29 -6.30 15.87 -8.26
N LEU A 30 -7.36 15.78 -7.47
CA LEU A 30 -7.37 16.13 -6.05
C LEU A 30 -7.32 14.84 -5.23
N LEU A 31 -6.29 14.76 -4.39
CA LEU A 31 -6.09 13.69 -3.41
C LEU A 31 -6.20 14.32 -2.02
N ALA A 32 -6.79 13.63 -1.05
CA ALA A 32 -6.75 14.06 0.33
C ALA A 32 -6.90 12.87 1.29
N VAL A 33 -6.34 13.04 2.49
CA VAL A 33 -6.54 12.20 3.67
C VAL A 33 -6.94 13.10 4.82
N ALA A 34 -7.91 12.65 5.62
CA ALA A 34 -8.39 13.29 6.83
C ALA A 34 -8.43 12.24 7.93
N ASP A 35 -7.76 12.51 9.04
CA ASP A 35 -7.72 11.69 10.25
C ASP A 35 -8.62 12.35 11.29
N GLY A 36 -9.71 11.67 11.61
CA GLY A 36 -10.76 12.19 12.48
C GLY A 36 -10.40 12.08 13.95
N VAL A 37 -10.57 13.17 14.68
CA VAL A 37 -10.32 13.25 16.12
C VAL A 37 -11.61 13.66 16.84
N GLY A 38 -11.98 12.91 17.87
CA GLY A 38 -13.18 13.21 18.66
C GLY A 38 -13.91 11.92 19.07
N GLY A 39 -13.96 11.60 20.34
CA GLY A 39 -14.55 10.36 20.85
C GLY A 39 -15.95 10.05 20.29
N SER A 40 -16.31 8.76 20.26
CA SER A 40 -17.63 8.20 19.87
C SER A 40 -18.21 8.74 18.55
N SER A 41 -17.53 8.49 17.42
CA SER A 41 -17.94 8.83 16.04
C SER A 41 -17.86 10.32 15.66
N GLY A 42 -17.34 11.17 16.52
CA GLY A 42 -17.16 12.59 16.20
C GLY A 42 -16.12 12.81 15.10
N GLY A 43 -15.00 12.08 15.17
CA GLY A 43 -13.92 12.13 14.18
C GLY A 43 -14.38 11.72 12.78
N GLU A 44 -15.14 10.63 12.68
CA GLU A 44 -15.72 10.18 11.40
C GLU A 44 -16.56 11.27 10.73
N ILE A 45 -17.46 11.92 11.51
CA ILE A 45 -18.33 12.99 11.02
C ILE A 45 -17.49 14.19 10.56
N ALA A 46 -16.43 14.53 11.31
CA ALA A 46 -15.55 15.64 10.96
C ALA A 46 -14.77 15.37 9.68
N ALA A 47 -14.17 14.18 9.54
CA ALA A 47 -13.41 13.79 8.37
C ALA A 47 -14.27 13.73 7.10
N ASP A 48 -15.50 13.16 7.19
CA ASP A 48 -16.45 13.14 6.09
C ASP A 48 -16.85 14.56 5.67
N ALA A 49 -17.26 15.42 6.62
CA ALA A 49 -17.66 16.78 6.34
C ALA A 49 -16.54 17.59 5.69
N ALA A 50 -15.30 17.43 6.18
CA ALA A 50 -14.13 18.10 5.66
C ALA A 50 -13.86 17.74 4.20
N LEU A 51 -13.80 16.44 3.86
CA LEU A 51 -13.43 16.00 2.51
C LEU A 51 -14.53 16.24 1.48
N VAL A 52 -15.80 16.13 1.88
CA VAL A 52 -16.94 16.46 1.02
C VAL A 52 -16.90 17.94 0.63
N GLU A 53 -16.74 18.85 1.59
CA GLU A 53 -16.68 20.28 1.33
C GLU A 53 -15.41 20.67 0.57
N LEU A 54 -14.25 20.14 0.96
CA LEU A 54 -12.98 20.34 0.26
C LEU A 54 -13.12 20.06 -1.25
N GLY A 55 -13.64 18.88 -1.59
CA GLY A 55 -13.82 18.48 -2.99
C GLY A 55 -14.85 19.36 -3.72
N ALA A 56 -15.96 19.71 -3.06
CA ALA A 56 -17.01 20.55 -3.64
C ALA A 56 -16.49 21.96 -3.93
N ARG A 57 -15.81 22.58 -2.98
CA ARG A 57 -15.29 23.94 -3.10
C ARG A 57 -14.15 24.05 -4.09
N PHE A 58 -13.19 23.16 -4.00
CA PHE A 58 -12.04 23.16 -4.91
C PHE A 58 -12.48 23.06 -6.37
N PHE A 59 -13.36 22.12 -6.72
CA PHE A 59 -13.86 21.95 -8.09
C PHE A 59 -15.03 22.91 -8.44
N GLY A 60 -15.66 23.54 -7.47
CA GLY A 60 -16.62 24.61 -7.67
C GLY A 60 -16.00 25.93 -8.12
N SER A 61 -14.71 26.11 -7.91
CA SER A 61 -13.94 27.25 -8.38
C SER A 61 -13.68 27.17 -9.88
N PRO A 62 -13.50 28.32 -10.58
CA PRO A 62 -13.14 28.31 -11.99
C PRO A 62 -11.87 27.50 -12.28
N PRO A 63 -11.80 26.75 -13.40
CA PRO A 63 -10.73 25.78 -13.66
C PRO A 63 -9.34 26.40 -13.89
N ASP A 64 -9.25 27.68 -14.16
CA ASP A 64 -8.02 28.45 -14.27
C ASP A 64 -7.38 28.77 -12.91
N ARG A 65 -8.12 28.56 -11.81
CA ARG A 65 -7.70 28.78 -10.43
C ARG A 65 -7.29 27.51 -9.67
N ALA A 66 -6.69 26.51 -10.30
CA ALA A 66 -5.98 25.46 -9.56
C ALA A 66 -4.71 26.03 -8.96
N THR A 67 -4.87 26.94 -8.01
CA THR A 67 -3.80 27.71 -7.36
C THR A 67 -3.73 27.33 -5.87
N SER A 68 -2.63 27.68 -5.24
CA SER A 68 -2.46 27.56 -3.79
C SER A 68 -3.62 28.24 -3.03
N ASP A 69 -4.07 29.39 -3.52
CA ASP A 69 -5.18 30.12 -2.91
C ASP A 69 -6.50 29.35 -2.96
N ALA A 70 -6.80 28.70 -4.10
CA ALA A 70 -8.02 27.89 -4.24
C ALA A 70 -8.02 26.68 -3.30
N LEU A 71 -6.86 26.03 -3.12
CA LEU A 71 -6.75 24.93 -2.17
C LEU A 71 -6.89 25.41 -0.73
N ALA A 72 -6.21 26.51 -0.38
CA ALA A 72 -6.33 27.10 0.95
C ALA A 72 -7.74 27.57 1.27
N GLU A 73 -8.45 28.17 0.31
CA GLU A 73 -9.86 28.58 0.46
C GLU A 73 -10.76 27.37 0.67
N ALA A 74 -10.60 26.31 -0.14
CA ALA A 74 -11.35 25.07 0.02
C ALA A 74 -11.11 24.40 1.38
N MET A 75 -9.87 24.43 1.90
CA MET A 75 -9.57 23.93 3.25
C MET A 75 -10.21 24.79 4.35
N ARG A 76 -10.26 26.11 4.19
CA ARG A 76 -10.98 26.99 5.15
C ARG A 76 -12.49 26.76 5.13
N ASP A 77 -13.07 26.51 3.97
CA ASP A 77 -14.48 26.16 3.85
C ASP A 77 -14.76 24.77 4.47
N ALA A 78 -13.82 23.82 4.30
CA ALA A 78 -13.89 22.53 4.97
C ALA A 78 -13.90 22.66 6.51
N ASN A 79 -13.11 23.58 7.09
CA ASN A 79 -13.18 23.89 8.53
C ASN A 79 -14.60 24.35 8.95
N ALA A 80 -15.21 25.24 8.18
CA ALA A 80 -16.56 25.71 8.47
C ALA A 80 -17.60 24.57 8.36
N ALA A 81 -17.42 23.63 7.41
CA ALA A 81 -18.29 22.46 7.28
C ALA A 81 -18.15 21.51 8.47
N VAL A 82 -16.92 21.27 8.98
CA VAL A 82 -16.69 20.48 10.19
C VAL A 82 -17.41 21.09 11.38
N LEU A 83 -17.25 22.38 11.64
CA LEU A 83 -17.93 23.07 12.74
C LEU A 83 -19.46 22.95 12.65
N LYS A 84 -20.02 23.06 11.45
CA LYS A 84 -21.43 22.89 11.21
C LYS A 84 -21.89 21.44 11.47
N ALA A 85 -21.15 20.46 10.99
CA ALA A 85 -21.45 19.05 11.19
C ALA A 85 -21.34 18.64 12.67
N ALA A 86 -20.29 19.11 13.37
CA ALA A 86 -20.10 18.96 14.81
C ALA A 86 -21.28 19.50 15.63
N ALA A 87 -21.75 20.69 15.30
CA ALA A 87 -22.91 21.30 15.96
C ALA A 87 -24.21 20.53 15.69
N ALA A 88 -24.42 20.05 14.46
CA ALA A 88 -25.63 19.33 14.05
C ALA A 88 -25.72 17.94 14.68
N SER A 89 -24.58 17.26 14.85
CA SER A 89 -24.50 15.90 15.43
C SER A 89 -24.42 15.89 16.96
N GLY A 90 -24.19 17.05 17.57
CA GLY A 90 -23.98 17.17 19.02
C GLY A 90 -22.55 16.82 19.49
N HIS A 91 -21.64 16.44 18.57
CA HIS A 91 -20.23 16.15 18.83
C HIS A 91 -19.38 17.41 18.74
N ARG A 92 -19.46 18.28 19.73
CA ARG A 92 -18.83 19.61 19.70
C ARG A 92 -17.30 19.59 19.62
N ASP A 93 -16.70 18.48 20.03
CA ASP A 93 -15.24 18.29 20.03
C ASP A 93 -14.77 17.53 18.76
N ALA A 94 -15.67 17.33 17.77
CA ALA A 94 -15.32 16.71 16.50
C ALA A 94 -14.39 17.60 15.70
N ALA A 95 -13.25 17.02 15.33
CA ALA A 95 -12.20 17.68 14.57
C ALA A 95 -11.53 16.68 13.62
N THR A 96 -10.75 17.18 12.68
CA THR A 96 -9.98 16.30 11.78
C THR A 96 -8.74 16.99 11.26
N THR A 97 -7.72 16.20 10.92
CA THR A 97 -6.60 16.67 10.09
C THR A 97 -7.06 16.80 8.63
N ILE A 98 -6.30 17.50 7.83
CA ILE A 98 -6.45 17.49 6.37
C ILE A 98 -5.06 17.58 5.75
N VAL A 99 -4.64 16.54 5.03
CA VAL A 99 -3.55 16.64 4.06
C VAL A 99 -4.13 16.46 2.67
N ALA A 100 -3.90 17.41 1.78
CA ALA A 100 -4.46 17.40 0.43
C ALA A 100 -3.41 17.74 -0.61
N ALA A 101 -3.57 17.21 -1.83
CA ALA A 101 -2.71 17.52 -2.96
C ALA A 101 -3.55 17.72 -4.23
N ALA A 102 -3.42 18.88 -4.85
CA ALA A 102 -3.99 19.18 -6.16
C ALA A 102 -2.89 19.06 -7.22
N LEU A 103 -3.04 18.08 -8.12
CA LEU A 103 -2.08 17.78 -9.16
C LEU A 103 -2.60 18.28 -10.51
N ARG A 104 -1.76 19.02 -11.23
CA ARG A 104 -2.03 19.46 -12.61
C ARG A 104 -0.73 19.46 -13.42
N ALA A 105 -0.71 18.72 -14.51
CA ALA A 105 0.47 18.52 -15.33
C ALA A 105 1.67 18.01 -14.49
N ASP A 106 2.72 18.80 -14.37
CA ASP A 106 3.95 18.53 -13.62
C ASP A 106 4.00 19.25 -12.26
N GLN A 107 2.90 19.80 -11.80
CA GLN A 107 2.82 20.51 -10.51
C GLN A 107 1.91 19.80 -9.52
N ALA A 108 2.36 19.76 -8.26
CA ALA A 108 1.51 19.45 -7.12
C ALA A 108 1.48 20.64 -6.15
N ILE A 109 0.28 21.03 -5.76
CA ILE A 109 0.06 21.97 -4.67
C ILE A 109 -0.42 21.16 -3.48
N ILE A 110 0.33 21.17 -2.39
CA ILE A 110 0.04 20.40 -1.18
C ILE A 110 -0.44 21.36 -0.10
N GLY A 111 -1.56 21.03 0.54
CA GLY A 111 -2.08 21.72 1.71
C GLY A 111 -2.01 20.81 2.92
N ASN A 112 -1.57 21.35 4.07
CA ASN A 112 -1.49 20.59 5.32
C ASN A 112 -2.15 21.33 6.49
N LEU A 113 -2.85 20.52 7.30
CA LEU A 113 -3.46 20.92 8.55
C LEU A 113 -3.53 19.70 9.47
N GLY A 114 -2.63 19.61 10.43
CA GLY A 114 -2.49 18.46 11.33
C GLY A 114 -1.16 17.74 11.18
N ASP A 115 -1.13 16.46 11.55
CA ASP A 115 0.02 15.55 11.54
C ASP A 115 -0.11 14.40 10.55
N SER A 116 -1.17 14.39 9.75
CA SER A 116 -1.23 13.61 8.51
C SER A 116 -0.22 14.16 7.51
N ARG A 117 0.43 13.29 6.76
CA ARG A 117 1.63 13.68 6.00
C ARG A 117 1.50 13.44 4.50
N ALA A 118 2.21 14.26 3.74
CA ALA A 118 2.49 14.03 2.32
C ALA A 118 3.98 13.75 2.10
N TYR A 119 4.27 12.76 1.25
CA TYR A 119 5.63 12.36 0.88
C TYR A 119 5.79 12.33 -0.63
N LEU A 120 6.96 12.72 -1.11
CA LEU A 120 7.43 12.47 -2.47
C LEU A 120 8.39 11.28 -2.46
N ILE A 121 8.09 10.26 -3.25
CA ILE A 121 8.96 9.13 -3.51
C ILE A 121 9.53 9.32 -4.92
N ARG A 122 10.85 9.56 -4.97
CA ARG A 122 11.63 9.81 -6.18
C ARG A 122 12.95 9.07 -6.11
N ASP A 123 13.33 8.34 -7.16
CA ASP A 123 14.61 7.63 -7.27
C ASP A 123 14.93 6.72 -6.05
N GLY A 124 13.89 6.09 -5.47
CA GLY A 124 14.02 5.22 -4.30
C GLY A 124 14.19 5.96 -2.96
N VAL A 125 14.05 7.28 -2.95
CA VAL A 125 14.09 8.13 -1.75
C VAL A 125 12.70 8.63 -1.42
N CYS A 126 12.30 8.53 -0.15
CA CYS A 126 11.06 9.09 0.39
C CYS A 126 11.38 10.38 1.16
N ARG A 127 10.83 11.50 0.70
CA ARG A 127 11.00 12.82 1.30
C ARG A 127 9.65 13.36 1.77
N GLN A 128 9.54 13.69 3.05
CA GLN A 128 8.37 14.37 3.58
C GLN A 128 8.26 15.78 3.00
N LEU A 129 7.06 16.16 2.56
CA LEU A 129 6.74 17.46 1.97
C LEU A 129 6.07 18.40 2.97
N THR A 130 5.39 17.85 3.97
CA THR A 130 4.62 18.58 4.98
C THR A 130 5.38 18.67 6.29
N GLU A 131 4.99 19.62 7.14
CA GLU A 131 5.46 19.74 8.52
C GLU A 131 4.28 19.42 9.45
N ASP A 132 4.53 18.61 10.49
CA ASP A 132 3.49 18.22 11.43
C ASP A 132 3.11 19.39 12.35
N HIS A 133 1.82 19.60 12.53
CA HIS A 133 1.31 20.55 13.51
C HIS A 133 1.11 19.86 14.87
N SER A 134 2.20 19.36 15.44
CA SER A 134 2.22 18.70 16.74
C SER A 134 2.66 19.65 17.84
N GLY A 135 2.11 19.45 19.05
CA GLY A 135 2.53 20.18 20.26
C GLY A 135 3.65 19.45 21.02
N ASP A 136 4.08 20.04 22.12
CA ASP A 136 5.11 19.47 23.03
C ASP A 136 4.67 18.15 23.70
N MET A 137 3.38 17.88 23.77
CA MET A 137 2.84 16.62 24.25
C MET A 137 2.68 15.65 23.09
N GLU A 138 3.07 14.41 23.32
CA GLU A 138 2.91 13.31 22.37
C GLU A 138 1.44 13.22 21.89
N HIS A 139 1.25 13.25 20.59
CA HIS A 139 -0.08 13.23 19.93
C HIS A 139 -0.96 14.48 20.09
N ALA A 140 -0.44 15.60 20.59
CA ALA A 140 -1.20 16.85 20.67
C ALA A 140 -1.17 17.55 19.30
N ILE A 141 -2.26 17.48 18.54
CA ILE A 141 -2.43 18.25 17.31
C ILE A 141 -2.75 19.71 17.68
N THR A 142 -1.98 20.64 17.17
CA THR A 142 -2.12 22.09 17.48
C THR A 142 -2.94 22.84 16.45
N ARG A 143 -3.08 22.28 15.23
CA ARG A 143 -3.85 22.87 14.12
C ARG A 143 -4.65 21.77 13.45
N PHE A 144 -5.97 21.96 13.33
CA PHE A 144 -6.93 20.98 12.84
C PHE A 144 -8.15 21.68 12.23
N ALA A 145 -8.91 20.98 11.40
CA ALA A 145 -10.21 21.44 10.93
C ALA A 145 -11.27 21.16 12.01
N GLY A 146 -12.15 22.13 12.24
CA GLY A 146 -13.08 22.17 13.39
C GLY A 146 -12.67 23.23 14.42
N ASP A 147 -11.64 24.03 14.15
CA ASP A 147 -11.22 25.11 15.04
C ASP A 147 -12.13 26.36 14.84
N PRO A 148 -12.89 26.79 15.88
CA PRO A 148 -13.78 27.95 15.79
C PRO A 148 -13.01 29.29 15.64
N ARG A 149 -11.71 29.32 15.91
CA ARG A 149 -10.86 30.50 15.69
C ARG A 149 -10.52 30.72 14.21
N GLY A 150 -10.84 29.74 13.36
CA GLY A 150 -10.41 29.67 11.98
C GLY A 150 -9.06 28.97 11.80
N ILE A 151 -8.75 28.61 10.57
CA ILE A 151 -7.54 27.90 10.24
C ILE A 151 -6.69 28.64 9.22
N GLN A 152 -5.39 28.38 9.26
CA GLN A 152 -4.45 28.73 8.20
C GLN A 152 -3.69 27.46 7.80
N PRO A 153 -4.01 26.84 6.65
CA PRO A 153 -3.28 25.68 6.18
C PRO A 153 -1.88 26.09 5.69
N ASP A 154 -0.91 25.22 5.88
CA ASP A 154 0.39 25.37 5.24
C ASP A 154 0.30 24.87 3.80
N LEU A 155 0.98 25.57 2.90
CA LEU A 155 0.96 25.28 1.48
C LEU A 155 2.38 25.07 0.95
N PHE A 156 2.54 24.00 0.19
CA PHE A 156 3.80 23.64 -0.46
C PHE A 156 3.54 23.43 -1.95
N VAL A 157 4.53 23.81 -2.77
CA VAL A 157 4.46 23.58 -4.22
C VAL A 157 5.65 22.71 -4.62
N GLU A 158 5.36 21.61 -5.29
CA GLU A 158 6.37 20.66 -5.75
C GLU A 158 6.28 20.48 -7.26
N THR A 159 7.44 20.47 -7.92
CA THR A 159 7.52 20.07 -9.34
C THR A 159 7.75 18.59 -9.44
N LEU A 160 6.85 17.93 -10.12
CA LEU A 160 6.82 16.48 -10.27
C LEU A 160 7.49 16.05 -11.57
N ARG A 161 8.01 14.82 -11.59
CA ARG A 161 8.63 14.18 -12.77
C ARG A 161 7.87 12.91 -13.13
N ASP A 162 8.11 12.40 -14.33
CA ASP A 162 7.67 11.05 -14.69
C ASP A 162 8.20 10.04 -13.67
N ASP A 163 7.38 9.06 -13.30
CA ASP A 163 7.66 8.00 -12.32
C ASP A 163 7.72 8.45 -10.84
N ASP A 164 7.59 9.74 -10.54
CA ASP A 164 7.38 10.18 -9.16
C ASP A 164 6.12 9.55 -8.56
N ARG A 165 6.17 9.28 -7.27
CA ARG A 165 5.00 8.88 -6.48
C ARG A 165 4.76 9.86 -5.37
N LEU A 166 3.50 10.25 -5.23
CA LEU A 166 3.02 11.07 -4.13
C LEU A 166 2.21 10.19 -3.19
N LEU A 167 2.60 10.17 -1.92
CA LEU A 167 1.91 9.46 -0.86
C LEU A 167 1.29 10.46 0.09
N LEU A 168 -0.01 10.32 0.37
CA LEU A 168 -0.70 10.95 1.47
C LEU A 168 -1.11 9.87 2.46
N CYS A 169 -0.93 10.10 3.76
CA CYS A 169 -1.29 9.12 4.78
C CYS A 169 -1.66 9.77 6.12
N SER A 170 -2.45 9.07 6.92
CA SER A 170 -2.66 9.36 8.33
C SER A 170 -1.45 8.93 9.18
N ASP A 171 -1.40 9.36 10.43
CA ASP A 171 -0.31 9.07 11.36
C ASP A 171 -0.19 7.59 11.74
N GLY A 172 -1.30 6.83 11.64
CA GLY A 172 -1.30 5.38 11.85
C GLY A 172 -0.35 4.61 10.93
N LEU A 173 0.00 5.15 9.76
CA LEU A 173 1.09 4.60 8.95
C LEU A 173 2.45 4.96 9.55
N THR A 174 2.68 6.25 9.80
CA THR A 174 4.01 6.80 10.10
C THR A 174 4.50 6.51 11.51
N ARG A 175 3.61 6.11 12.41
CA ARG A 175 3.96 5.55 13.73
C ARG A 175 4.68 4.21 13.63
N HIS A 176 4.46 3.47 12.55
CA HIS A 176 4.94 2.10 12.39
C HIS A 176 5.89 1.89 11.23
N VAL A 177 5.90 2.78 10.23
CA VAL A 177 6.64 2.60 8.98
C VAL A 177 7.54 3.80 8.74
N THR A 178 8.85 3.56 8.59
CA THR A 178 9.82 4.64 8.37
C THR A 178 9.82 5.11 6.91
N PRO A 179 10.36 6.31 6.61
CA PRO A 179 10.47 6.81 5.25
C PRO A 179 11.23 5.87 4.30
N GLU A 180 12.27 5.18 4.77
CA GLU A 180 13.05 4.23 3.99
C GLU A 180 12.23 3.01 3.62
N GLU A 181 11.39 2.54 4.53
CA GLU A 181 10.47 1.43 4.30
C GLU A 181 9.32 1.83 3.38
N ILE A 182 8.82 3.06 3.51
CA ILE A 182 7.85 3.63 2.57
C ILE A 182 8.44 3.65 1.17
N ALA A 183 9.68 4.16 0.98
CA ALA A 183 10.35 4.18 -0.31
C ALA A 183 10.47 2.78 -0.92
N LYS A 184 10.85 1.79 -0.11
CA LYS A 184 10.98 0.40 -0.53
C LYS A 184 9.65 -0.22 -0.93
N ALA A 185 8.60 -0.07 -0.12
CA ALA A 185 7.28 -0.63 -0.38
C ALA A 185 6.60 0.07 -1.57
N ALA A 186 6.76 1.40 -1.65
CA ALA A 186 6.22 2.20 -2.75
C ALA A 186 7.00 2.07 -4.05
N GLY A 187 8.21 1.48 -4.06
CA GLY A 187 9.04 1.29 -5.26
C GLY A 187 8.55 0.20 -6.24
N GLY A 188 7.53 -0.60 -5.87
CA GLY A 188 6.95 -1.65 -6.71
C GLY A 188 6.23 -1.14 -7.96
N GLU A 189 5.88 -2.03 -8.91
CA GLU A 189 5.27 -1.63 -10.18
C GLU A 189 3.80 -1.16 -10.05
N ASP A 190 3.00 -1.75 -9.16
CA ASP A 190 1.57 -1.44 -8.99
C ASP A 190 1.33 -0.67 -7.69
N VAL A 191 0.85 0.57 -7.80
CA VAL A 191 0.56 1.45 -6.66
C VAL A 191 -0.53 0.91 -5.73
N ARG A 192 -1.44 0.07 -6.22
CA ARG A 192 -2.48 -0.57 -5.40
C ARG A 192 -1.88 -1.65 -4.53
N VAL A 193 -0.98 -2.44 -5.10
CA VAL A 193 -0.23 -3.45 -4.34
C VAL A 193 0.64 -2.77 -3.28
N ALA A 194 1.32 -1.69 -3.66
CA ALA A 194 2.14 -0.91 -2.74
C ALA A 194 1.35 -0.28 -1.59
N ALA A 195 0.18 0.33 -1.88
CA ALA A 195 -0.70 0.87 -0.85
C ALA A 195 -1.17 -0.21 0.14
N ASN A 196 -1.55 -1.39 -0.37
CA ASN A 196 -1.91 -2.52 0.47
C ASN A 196 -0.74 -2.98 1.35
N ALA A 197 0.45 -3.12 0.77
CA ALA A 197 1.64 -3.55 1.49
C ALA A 197 2.03 -2.60 2.64
N LEU A 198 1.89 -1.28 2.44
CA LEU A 198 2.13 -0.27 3.48
C LEU A 198 1.18 -0.43 4.67
N VAL A 199 -0.12 -0.58 4.41
CA VAL A 199 -1.11 -0.77 5.47
C VAL A 199 -0.93 -2.12 6.18
N ASP A 200 -0.64 -3.20 5.43
CA ASP A 200 -0.35 -4.51 6.01
C ASP A 200 0.88 -4.47 6.91
N LEU A 201 1.92 -3.72 6.52
CA LEU A 201 3.14 -3.56 7.31
C LEU A 201 2.86 -2.82 8.63
N ALA A 202 2.09 -1.73 8.60
CA ALA A 202 1.70 -1.01 9.81
C ALA A 202 0.85 -1.89 10.74
N ASN A 203 -0.10 -2.64 10.18
CA ASN A 203 -0.91 -3.59 10.94
C ASN A 203 -0.09 -4.73 11.56
N ALA A 204 0.90 -5.26 10.85
CA ALA A 204 1.80 -6.30 11.36
C ALA A 204 2.66 -5.81 12.54
N ARG A 205 2.86 -4.50 12.68
CA ARG A 205 3.63 -3.85 13.74
C ARG A 205 2.77 -3.33 14.89
N GLY A 206 1.52 -3.68 14.92
CA GLY A 206 0.61 -3.38 16.02
C GLY A 206 -0.69 -2.73 15.60
N GLY A 207 -0.71 -1.95 14.51
CA GLY A 207 -1.93 -1.31 14.00
C GLY A 207 -2.70 -0.57 15.09
N GLN A 208 -2.03 0.27 15.87
CA GLN A 208 -2.58 0.91 17.08
C GLN A 208 -3.65 1.95 16.76
N ASP A 209 -3.65 2.46 15.53
CA ASP A 209 -4.59 3.46 15.05
C ASP A 209 -5.22 3.08 13.71
N ASN A 210 -6.16 3.89 13.23
CA ASN A 210 -6.65 3.87 11.87
C ASN A 210 -5.50 4.16 10.91
N ILE A 211 -5.44 3.47 9.78
CA ILE A 211 -4.33 3.57 8.82
C ILE A 211 -4.90 3.85 7.45
N THR A 212 -4.64 5.03 6.92
CA THR A 212 -5.09 5.43 5.59
C THR A 212 -3.93 5.84 4.70
N VAL A 213 -3.93 5.31 3.48
CA VAL A 213 -2.91 5.52 2.45
C VAL A 213 -3.56 5.87 1.13
N VAL A 214 -3.11 6.95 0.51
CA VAL A 214 -3.37 7.32 -0.89
C VAL A 214 -2.03 7.45 -1.59
N LEU A 215 -1.71 6.51 -2.47
CA LEU A 215 -0.47 6.50 -3.25
C LEU A 215 -0.80 6.76 -4.73
N HIS A 216 -0.30 7.86 -5.25
CA HIS A 216 -0.49 8.27 -6.64
C HIS A 216 0.81 8.24 -7.42
N GLN A 217 0.84 7.56 -8.56
CA GLN A 217 1.97 7.55 -9.49
C GLN A 217 1.72 8.50 -10.63
N LEU A 218 2.63 9.45 -10.78
CA LEU A 218 2.74 10.22 -12.00
C LEU A 218 3.37 9.33 -13.06
N GLY A 219 2.74 9.16 -14.16
CA GLY A 219 3.28 8.29 -15.16
C GLY A 219 2.95 8.76 -16.55
N ARG A 220 3.81 8.45 -17.48
CA ARG A 220 3.47 8.41 -18.90
C ARG A 220 2.15 7.66 -19.04
N PRO A 221 1.17 8.19 -19.78
CA PRO A 221 0.09 7.35 -20.27
C PRO A 221 0.77 6.11 -20.87
N ALA A 222 0.35 4.91 -20.44
CA ALA A 222 0.94 3.68 -20.95
C ALA A 222 0.99 3.78 -22.47
N THR A 223 2.18 4.07 -23.00
CA THR A 223 2.34 4.13 -24.42
C THR A 223 2.01 2.75 -24.95
N ILE A 224 1.21 2.69 -26.02
CA ILE A 224 0.82 1.46 -26.73
C ILE A 224 2.03 0.54 -27.01
N ALA A 225 3.25 1.07 -26.94
CA ALA A 225 4.52 0.34 -27.00
C ALA A 225 4.70 -0.77 -25.94
N SER A 226 4.17 -0.63 -24.72
CA SER A 226 4.29 -1.69 -23.71
C SER A 226 3.37 -2.89 -24.01
N ALA A 227 2.20 -2.64 -24.61
CA ALA A 227 1.31 -3.70 -25.08
C ALA A 227 1.86 -4.39 -26.33
N ALA A 228 2.46 -3.62 -27.27
CA ALA A 228 3.14 -4.15 -28.44
C ALA A 228 4.40 -4.95 -28.08
N GLY A 229 5.17 -4.52 -27.09
CA GLY A 229 6.34 -5.26 -26.59
C GLY A 229 5.97 -6.61 -25.95
N ARG A 230 4.89 -6.65 -25.17
CA ARG A 230 4.36 -7.91 -24.61
C ARG A 230 3.81 -8.83 -25.71
N ALA A 231 3.07 -8.30 -26.68
CA ALA A 231 2.59 -9.08 -27.82
C ALA A 231 3.73 -9.62 -28.68
N ALA A 232 4.78 -8.84 -28.93
CA ALA A 232 5.97 -9.27 -29.63
C ALA A 232 6.73 -10.37 -28.86
N ALA A 233 6.88 -10.25 -27.55
CA ALA A 233 7.49 -11.29 -26.71
C ALA A 233 6.69 -12.60 -26.73
N PHE A 234 5.36 -12.53 -26.67
CA PHE A 234 4.49 -13.71 -26.81
C PHE A 234 4.60 -14.35 -28.19
N LEU A 235 4.67 -13.55 -29.29
CA LEU A 235 4.84 -14.07 -30.63
C LEU A 235 6.20 -14.75 -30.83
N VAL A 236 7.28 -14.17 -30.31
CA VAL A 236 8.62 -14.78 -30.34
C VAL A 236 8.64 -16.08 -29.54
N PHE A 237 8.03 -16.11 -28.36
CA PHE A 237 7.95 -17.32 -27.53
C PHE A 237 7.10 -18.42 -28.20
N ALA A 238 5.97 -18.05 -28.79
CA ALA A 238 5.13 -19.00 -29.55
C ALA A 238 5.83 -19.56 -30.79
N LEU A 239 6.61 -18.71 -31.51
CA LEU A 239 7.42 -19.15 -32.66
C LEU A 239 8.53 -20.12 -32.24
N LEU A 240 9.19 -19.85 -31.10
CA LEU A 240 10.22 -20.72 -30.53
C LEU A 240 9.65 -22.12 -30.17
N ILE A 241 8.46 -22.16 -29.56
CA ILE A 241 7.76 -23.43 -29.28
C ILE A 241 7.41 -24.15 -30.58
N LEU A 242 6.92 -23.44 -31.59
CA LEU A 242 6.55 -24.05 -32.88
C LEU A 242 7.76 -24.68 -33.59
N VAL A 243 8.92 -23.99 -33.58
CA VAL A 243 10.16 -24.50 -34.15
C VAL A 243 10.69 -25.72 -33.36
N THR A 244 10.64 -25.70 -32.04
CA THR A 244 11.10 -26.84 -31.21
C THR A 244 10.21 -28.05 -31.37
N VAL A 245 8.88 -27.89 -31.37
CA VAL A 245 7.92 -28.96 -31.55
C VAL A 245 7.95 -29.50 -32.99
N GLY A 246 8.02 -28.61 -33.97
CA GLY A 246 8.14 -29.00 -35.40
C GLY A 246 9.44 -29.74 -35.66
N GLY A 247 10.56 -29.32 -35.08
CA GLY A 247 11.84 -30.01 -35.16
C GLY A 247 11.80 -31.43 -34.56
N ALA A 248 11.14 -31.57 -33.36
CA ALA A 248 11.00 -32.86 -32.73
C ALA A 248 10.13 -33.84 -33.55
N ILE A 249 9.04 -33.37 -34.16
CA ILE A 249 8.19 -34.15 -35.03
C ILE A 249 8.94 -34.58 -36.28
N ALA A 250 9.75 -33.69 -36.92
CA ALA A 250 10.56 -34.03 -38.08
C ALA A 250 11.62 -35.12 -37.79
N VAL A 251 12.23 -35.06 -36.61
CA VAL A 251 13.21 -36.09 -36.16
C VAL A 251 12.51 -37.43 -35.92
N LEU A 252 11.30 -37.44 -35.36
CA LEU A 252 10.51 -38.67 -35.14
C LEU A 252 10.10 -39.30 -36.50
N PHE A 253 9.71 -38.50 -37.52
CA PHE A 253 9.38 -39.01 -38.82
C PHE A 253 10.61 -39.52 -39.59
N ALA A 254 11.78 -38.87 -39.46
CA ALA A 254 13.03 -39.34 -40.05
C ALA A 254 13.52 -40.65 -39.44
N ALA A 255 13.28 -40.87 -38.15
CA ALA A 255 13.62 -42.12 -37.46
C ALA A 255 12.73 -43.31 -37.84
N SER A 256 11.50 -43.01 -38.33
CA SER A 256 10.52 -44.04 -38.74
C SER A 256 10.73 -44.55 -40.18
N SER A 257 11.61 -43.96 -40.98
CA SER A 257 11.84 -44.29 -42.40
C SER A 257 13.08 -45.16 -42.64
N VAL A 258 13.62 -45.84 -41.61
CA VAL A 258 14.73 -46.81 -41.81
C VAL A 258 14.14 -48.12 -42.32
N PRO A 259 14.58 -48.63 -43.51
CA PRO A 259 14.08 -49.89 -44.03
C PRO A 259 14.57 -51.06 -43.19
N PRO A 260 13.82 -52.16 -43.06
CA PRO A 260 14.22 -53.31 -42.23
C PRO A 260 15.44 -53.98 -42.80
N SER A 261 16.48 -54.05 -42.02
CA SER A 261 17.69 -54.81 -42.32
C SER A 261 17.35 -56.32 -42.25
N THR A 262 17.64 -57.02 -43.33
CA THR A 262 17.49 -58.48 -43.47
C THR A 262 18.46 -59.17 -42.51
N SER A 263 17.95 -59.75 -41.41
CA SER A 263 18.75 -60.49 -40.46
C SER A 263 18.99 -61.92 -40.91
N ALA A 264 20.25 -62.25 -41.06
CA ALA A 264 20.66 -63.67 -41.21
C ALA A 264 20.56 -64.38 -39.86
N ARG A 265 20.02 -65.58 -39.90
CA ARG A 265 19.80 -66.50 -38.82
C ARG A 265 21.14 -67.10 -38.29
N PRO A 266 21.42 -67.15 -36.98
CA PRO A 266 22.33 -68.16 -36.45
C PRO A 266 21.58 -69.23 -35.63
N SER A 267 22.07 -70.44 -35.75
CA SER A 267 21.70 -71.67 -35.08
C SER A 267 22.10 -71.70 -33.59
N PRO A 268 21.54 -72.62 -32.81
CA PRO A 268 21.49 -72.56 -31.36
C PRO A 268 22.67 -73.27 -30.67
N VAL A 269 23.14 -72.76 -29.53
CA VAL A 269 23.94 -73.57 -28.58
C VAL A 269 23.68 -73.10 -27.14
N ALA A 270 23.25 -74.12 -26.38
CA ALA A 270 23.49 -74.48 -24.98
C ALA A 270 23.12 -73.53 -23.81
N THR A 271 22.27 -74.03 -23.05
CA THR A 271 22.01 -74.07 -21.61
C THR A 271 23.22 -73.80 -20.70
N ALA A 272 23.05 -72.94 -19.73
CA ALA A 272 23.64 -73.10 -18.39
C ALA A 272 22.78 -72.39 -17.34
N THR A 273 22.53 -73.07 -16.35
CA THR A 273 21.72 -73.09 -15.16
C THR A 273 22.20 -72.12 -14.07
N ALA A 274 21.27 -71.60 -13.34
CA ALA A 274 21.26 -71.23 -11.90
C ALA A 274 22.16 -70.14 -11.35
N THR A 275 21.63 -69.23 -10.58
CA THR A 275 21.65 -69.37 -9.10
C THR A 275 20.90 -68.17 -8.47
N GLU A 276 20.14 -68.49 -7.47
CA GLU A 276 19.34 -67.69 -6.57
C GLU A 276 20.11 -66.63 -5.78
N SER A 277 19.33 -65.57 -5.46
CA SER A 277 19.12 -65.02 -4.10
C SER A 277 20.31 -64.24 -3.43
N PRO A 278 20.09 -63.35 -2.44
CA PRO A 278 18.83 -62.92 -1.80
C PRO A 278 18.66 -61.40 -1.61
N SER A 279 17.44 -61.06 -1.25
CA SER A 279 17.00 -59.78 -0.70
C SER A 279 17.67 -59.40 0.62
N PRO A 280 17.92 -58.13 0.89
CA PRO A 280 18.11 -57.66 2.25
C PRO A 280 16.89 -56.91 2.80
N SER A 281 16.61 -57.25 4.04
CA SER A 281 15.63 -56.82 5.03
C SER A 281 15.74 -55.34 5.43
N PRO A 282 14.68 -54.79 6.01
CA PRO A 282 14.55 -53.34 6.28
C PRO A 282 15.25 -52.93 7.59
N SER A 283 15.78 -51.69 7.59
CA SER A 283 16.37 -51.02 8.75
C SER A 283 15.36 -50.17 9.50
N PRO A 284 15.52 -49.99 10.82
CA PRO A 284 14.46 -49.56 11.70
C PRO A 284 14.34 -48.02 11.83
N SER A 285 13.10 -47.64 12.16
CA SER A 285 12.64 -46.30 12.55
C SER A 285 13.29 -45.83 13.88
N PRO A 286 13.69 -44.56 14.03
CA PRO A 286 14.06 -44.01 15.33
C PRO A 286 12.83 -43.47 16.09
N SER A 287 12.81 -43.80 17.38
CA SER A 287 11.88 -43.35 18.42
C SER A 287 11.94 -41.83 18.72
N PRO A 288 10.87 -41.26 19.29
CA PRO A 288 10.78 -39.85 19.57
C PRO A 288 11.54 -39.48 20.85
N THR A 289 12.24 -38.35 20.77
CA THR A 289 12.94 -37.71 21.91
C THR A 289 12.02 -36.76 22.65
N ALA A 290 12.14 -36.88 23.96
CA ALA A 290 11.35 -36.25 25.01
C ALA A 290 11.31 -34.71 24.99
N THR A 291 10.17 -34.18 25.37
CA THR A 291 9.88 -32.79 25.76
C THR A 291 10.52 -32.46 27.10
N PRO A 292 11.18 -31.29 27.26
CA PRO A 292 11.53 -30.82 28.59
C PRO A 292 10.36 -30.02 29.21
N THR A 293 10.00 -30.46 30.38
CA THR A 293 9.08 -29.82 31.34
C THR A 293 9.73 -28.54 31.87
N VAL A 294 9.02 -27.39 31.77
CA VAL A 294 9.41 -26.15 32.44
C VAL A 294 8.64 -26.06 33.74
N GLU A 295 9.40 -25.95 34.81
CA GLU A 295 8.94 -25.73 36.20
C GLU A 295 8.51 -24.28 36.42
N PRO A 296 7.47 -23.97 37.21
CA PRO A 296 7.05 -22.61 37.49
C PRO A 296 7.87 -22.02 38.65
N SER A 297 8.39 -20.81 38.45
CA SER A 297 9.05 -20.00 39.46
C SER A 297 8.04 -19.28 40.37
N PRO A 298 8.39 -19.02 41.64
CA PRO A 298 7.45 -18.69 42.70
C PRO A 298 7.10 -17.19 42.76
N SER A 299 5.87 -16.99 43.19
CA SER A 299 5.20 -15.78 43.65
C SER A 299 6.02 -14.99 44.67
N ALA A 300 6.18 -13.69 44.49
CA ALA A 300 6.58 -12.74 45.52
C ALA A 300 5.37 -11.92 45.94
N SER A 301 5.12 -11.96 47.25
CA SER A 301 4.05 -11.27 47.97
C SER A 301 4.31 -9.76 48.14
N PRO A 302 3.27 -8.96 48.43
CA PRO A 302 3.36 -7.52 48.52
C PRO A 302 3.80 -7.05 49.90
N SER A 303 4.62 -5.99 49.94
CA SER A 303 4.92 -5.25 51.17
C SER A 303 4.10 -3.97 51.25
N THR A 304 3.26 -3.91 52.26
CA THR A 304 2.59 -2.74 52.82
C THR A 304 3.55 -1.90 53.66
N SER A 305 3.48 -0.57 53.49
CA SER A 305 3.68 0.46 54.55
C SER A 305 3.48 1.81 53.83
N GLY A 306 2.61 2.73 54.20
CA GLY A 306 2.35 3.26 55.54
C GLY A 306 2.63 4.76 55.40
N SER A 307 1.56 5.54 55.55
CA SER A 307 1.56 7.02 55.62
C SER A 307 2.44 7.54 56.82
N PRO A 308 2.73 8.83 56.92
CA PRO A 308 1.70 9.88 57.13
C PRO A 308 1.62 10.94 56.03
#